data_3a88d3431d05212ba09c4184cc5d6196
#
_entry.id   3a88d3431d05212ba09c4184cc5d6196
#
_cell.length_a   1.000
_cell.length_b   1.000
_cell.length_c   1.000
_cell.angle_alpha   90.00
_cell.angle_beta   90.00
_cell.angle_gamma   90.00
#
_symmetry.space_group_name_H-M   'P 1'
#
loop_
_entity.id
_entity.type
_entity.pdbx_description
1 polymer ?
#
loop_
_entity_poly.entity_id
_entity_poly.type
_entity_poly.pdbx_seq_one_letter_code
_entity_poly.pdbx_strand_id
1 'polypeptide(L)'
;MTTSSSLPSTTERGRVAPADGDAGRRDSYLPSPCVQNHAANITVLGNGDLGCVWFGGTQEGIPDISIYFSRLAKGADRWTDPVKLSDDPTRSEQNPVLFPAPDGTLWLFYTAQISGNQDTAFVRCRSSTDHGRSWGPIRTLFEGADGDGIFIRQPVVVLPNGDWLLPTFLCHGTPGEKWVGDNDTSAVRISGDQGESWTEHAVPDSVGCVHMSVVPLRDGTLAAFYRSRWADHVYRSVSTDHGRTWSAPVATELPNNNSSIQVTALADGRLAIVFNESSAENATERRASLYDEIEDDVPAGGAAAAVAAPPAQAPARKAFWGAPRAPLTLALSEDGGVTWPLRRNLEVGDGYCMTNNSKDSLNREFSYPSVTQTADGALHVAFTYFRQAIKYSRVSPDWVDNR
;
A
#
# COMPACT_ATOMS: atom_id res chain seq x y z
N MET A 1 -17.00 -25.73 1.12
CA MET A 1 -16.70 -25.97 -0.30
C MET A 1 -15.86 -24.83 -0.77
N THR A 2 -14.54 -25.03 -0.88
CA THR A 2 -13.61 -24.01 -1.38
C THR A 2 -13.78 -23.95 -2.90
N THR A 3 -14.49 -22.92 -3.38
CA THR A 3 -14.49 -22.62 -4.81
C THR A 3 -13.10 -22.10 -5.16
N SER A 4 -12.25 -22.96 -5.72
CA SER A 4 -11.06 -22.55 -6.44
C SER A 4 -11.53 -21.71 -7.63
N SER A 5 -11.62 -20.39 -7.46
CA SER A 5 -11.88 -19.49 -8.58
C SER A 5 -10.59 -19.39 -9.38
N SER A 6 -10.50 -20.18 -10.46
CA SER A 6 -9.44 -20.01 -11.44
C SER A 6 -9.51 -18.59 -12.01
N LEU A 7 -8.34 -17.94 -12.16
CA LEU A 7 -8.27 -16.65 -12.87
C LEU A 7 -8.89 -16.79 -14.27
N PRO A 8 -9.57 -15.75 -14.78
CA PRO A 8 -10.09 -15.76 -16.14
C PRO A 8 -8.95 -15.96 -17.16
N SER A 9 -9.31 -16.47 -18.33
CA SER A 9 -8.36 -16.64 -19.43
C SER A 9 -7.62 -15.35 -19.76
N THR A 10 -6.44 -15.45 -20.31
CA THR A 10 -5.63 -14.25 -20.67
C THR A 10 -6.36 -13.28 -21.59
N THR A 11 -7.25 -13.78 -22.46
CA THR A 11 -8.06 -12.97 -23.38
C THR A 11 -9.20 -12.21 -22.68
N GLU A 12 -9.65 -12.68 -21.52
CA GLU A 12 -10.71 -12.03 -20.74
C GLU A 12 -10.15 -11.03 -19.71
N ARG A 13 -8.86 -11.12 -19.38
CA ARG A 13 -8.22 -10.17 -18.49
C ARG A 13 -8.31 -8.75 -19.06
N GLY A 14 -8.44 -7.79 -18.17
CA GLY A 14 -8.60 -6.38 -18.50
C GLY A 14 -10.04 -5.96 -18.75
N ARG A 15 -10.98 -6.86 -19.07
CA ARG A 15 -12.38 -6.48 -19.32
C ARG A 15 -13.12 -6.21 -18.01
N VAL A 16 -13.79 -5.07 -17.93
CA VAL A 16 -14.65 -4.68 -16.82
C VAL A 16 -16.06 -5.21 -17.05
N ALA A 17 -16.49 -6.18 -16.26
CA ALA A 17 -17.77 -6.84 -16.40
C ALA A 17 -18.57 -6.79 -15.08
N PRO A 18 -19.91 -6.96 -15.10
CA PRO A 18 -20.67 -7.17 -13.88
C PRO A 18 -20.08 -8.32 -13.06
N ALA A 19 -20.02 -8.16 -11.74
CA ALA A 19 -19.55 -9.23 -10.85
C ALA A 19 -20.63 -10.30 -10.73
N ASP A 20 -20.25 -11.57 -10.68
CA ASP A 20 -21.16 -12.68 -10.50
C ASP A 20 -21.91 -12.56 -9.17
N GLY A 21 -23.25 -12.60 -9.23
CA GLY A 21 -24.10 -12.53 -8.06
C GLY A 21 -24.20 -11.16 -7.37
N ASP A 22 -23.58 -10.11 -7.92
CA ASP A 22 -23.63 -8.75 -7.35
C ASP A 22 -23.81 -7.68 -8.44
N ALA A 23 -25.07 -7.34 -8.74
CA ALA A 23 -25.42 -6.38 -9.79
C ALA A 23 -24.91 -4.94 -9.53
N GLY A 24 -24.60 -4.61 -8.28
CA GLY A 24 -24.06 -3.29 -7.88
C GLY A 24 -22.56 -3.17 -8.04
N ARG A 25 -21.87 -4.23 -8.45
CA ARG A 25 -20.43 -4.31 -8.57
C ARG A 25 -19.98 -4.69 -9.99
N ARG A 26 -18.87 -4.11 -10.43
CA ARG A 26 -18.20 -4.49 -11.68
C ARG A 26 -16.74 -4.80 -11.36
N ASP A 27 -16.24 -5.90 -11.90
CA ASP A 27 -14.88 -6.39 -11.64
C ASP A 27 -14.06 -6.51 -12.93
N SER A 28 -12.73 -6.49 -12.75
CA SER A 28 -11.75 -6.86 -13.77
C SER A 28 -10.51 -7.42 -13.11
N TYR A 29 -9.80 -8.31 -13.79
CA TYR A 29 -8.43 -8.69 -13.45
C TYR A 29 -7.50 -8.02 -14.44
N LEU A 30 -6.57 -7.19 -13.96
CA LEU A 30 -5.66 -6.46 -14.83
C LEU A 30 -4.75 -7.44 -15.60
N PRO A 31 -4.46 -7.17 -16.89
CA PRO A 31 -3.45 -7.93 -17.62
C PRO A 31 -2.09 -7.81 -16.94
N SER A 32 -1.34 -8.89 -16.86
CA SER A 32 0.04 -8.87 -16.36
C SER A 32 0.86 -10.00 -17.00
N PRO A 33 2.13 -9.76 -17.33
CA PRO A 33 3.06 -10.79 -17.79
C PRO A 33 3.69 -11.55 -16.61
N CYS A 34 3.47 -11.13 -15.36
CA CYS A 34 4.19 -11.61 -14.18
C CYS A 34 3.42 -12.72 -13.48
N VAL A 35 4.16 -13.66 -12.88
CA VAL A 35 3.63 -14.73 -12.02
C VAL A 35 3.10 -14.14 -10.72
N GLN A 36 3.86 -13.20 -10.12
CA GLN A 36 3.48 -12.47 -8.92
C GLN A 36 3.12 -11.03 -9.25
N ASN A 37 2.03 -10.53 -8.65
CA ASN A 37 1.53 -9.17 -8.80
C ASN A 37 1.04 -8.66 -7.44
N HIS A 38 1.55 -7.51 -6.99
CA HIS A 38 1.23 -7.04 -5.64
C HIS A 38 1.24 -5.52 -5.52
N ALA A 39 0.62 -5.02 -4.44
CA ALA A 39 0.66 -3.63 -3.99
C ALA A 39 0.16 -2.61 -5.03
N ALA A 40 -1.06 -2.83 -5.52
CA ALA A 40 -1.70 -1.91 -6.46
C ALA A 40 -1.91 -0.52 -5.87
N ASN A 41 -1.73 0.51 -6.70
CA ASN A 41 -2.19 1.86 -6.44
C ASN A 41 -3.00 2.35 -7.65
N ILE A 42 -4.22 2.82 -7.40
CA ILE A 42 -5.15 3.32 -8.41
C ILE A 42 -5.47 4.80 -8.17
N THR A 43 -5.51 5.59 -9.23
CA THR A 43 -5.87 7.02 -9.17
C THR A 43 -6.58 7.49 -10.42
N VAL A 44 -7.28 8.62 -10.30
CA VAL A 44 -7.86 9.34 -11.46
C VAL A 44 -6.78 10.22 -12.05
N LEU A 45 -6.48 10.06 -13.34
CA LEU A 45 -5.52 10.86 -14.08
C LEU A 45 -6.11 12.21 -14.48
N GLY A 46 -5.29 13.20 -14.81
CA GLY A 46 -5.72 14.55 -15.17
C GLY A 46 -6.66 14.63 -16.38
N ASN A 47 -6.68 13.62 -17.24
CA ASN A 47 -7.61 13.52 -18.37
C ASN A 47 -8.91 12.73 -18.04
N GLY A 48 -9.06 12.30 -16.79
CA GLY A 48 -10.22 11.55 -16.31
C GLY A 48 -10.15 10.03 -16.53
N ASP A 49 -9.07 9.50 -17.08
CA ASP A 49 -8.80 8.06 -17.13
C ASP A 49 -8.46 7.56 -15.72
N LEU A 50 -8.56 6.25 -15.47
CA LEU A 50 -7.96 5.62 -14.31
C LEU A 50 -6.58 5.10 -14.67
N GLY A 51 -5.60 5.39 -13.81
CA GLY A 51 -4.27 4.77 -13.84
C GLY A 51 -4.11 3.79 -12.70
N CYS A 52 -3.54 2.63 -12.96
CA CYS A 52 -3.21 1.66 -11.95
C CYS A 52 -1.74 1.23 -12.10
N VAL A 53 -0.99 1.27 -11.00
CA VAL A 53 0.38 0.75 -10.90
C VAL A 53 0.45 -0.36 -9.87
N TRP A 54 1.34 -1.29 -10.07
CA TRP A 54 1.65 -2.38 -9.13
C TRP A 54 3.08 -2.85 -9.35
N PHE A 55 3.59 -3.67 -8.45
CA PHE A 55 4.82 -4.38 -8.73
C PHE A 55 4.56 -5.83 -9.15
N GLY A 56 5.42 -6.37 -10.00
CA GLY A 56 5.32 -7.75 -10.47
C GLY A 56 6.67 -8.34 -10.86
N GLY A 57 6.75 -9.64 -10.82
CA GLY A 57 7.93 -10.46 -11.15
C GLY A 57 7.70 -11.92 -10.78
N THR A 58 8.72 -12.61 -10.29
CA THR A 58 8.61 -14.03 -9.87
C THR A 58 8.37 -14.20 -8.38
N GLN A 59 9.02 -13.36 -7.54
CA GLN A 59 8.91 -13.42 -6.07
C GLN A 59 9.24 -12.08 -5.45
N GLU A 60 8.39 -11.60 -4.52
CA GLU A 60 8.65 -10.36 -3.77
C GLU A 60 10.00 -10.43 -3.04
N GLY A 61 10.80 -9.38 -3.18
CA GLY A 61 12.11 -9.24 -2.56
C GLY A 61 13.29 -9.58 -3.48
N ILE A 62 13.07 -10.21 -4.64
CA ILE A 62 14.17 -10.47 -5.58
C ILE A 62 14.25 -9.41 -6.70
N PRO A 63 15.41 -9.24 -7.37
CA PRO A 63 15.64 -8.13 -8.31
C PRO A 63 14.86 -8.17 -9.61
N ASP A 64 14.08 -9.20 -9.91
CA ASP A 64 13.20 -9.23 -11.08
C ASP A 64 11.85 -8.51 -10.85
N ILE A 65 11.59 -8.09 -9.60
CA ILE A 65 10.43 -7.29 -9.25
C ILE A 65 10.58 -5.87 -9.81
N SER A 66 9.61 -5.48 -10.65
CA SER A 66 9.57 -4.19 -11.34
C SER A 66 8.19 -3.56 -11.28
N ILE A 67 8.09 -2.27 -11.58
CA ILE A 67 6.83 -1.53 -11.58
C ILE A 67 6.16 -1.63 -12.93
N TYR A 68 4.86 -1.91 -12.92
CA TYR A 68 3.97 -1.98 -14.08
C TYR A 68 2.85 -0.95 -13.97
N PHE A 69 2.40 -0.46 -15.12
CA PHE A 69 1.32 0.52 -15.25
C PHE A 69 0.31 0.08 -16.31
N SER A 70 -0.96 0.21 -15.99
CA SER A 70 -2.08 0.03 -16.93
C SER A 70 -3.08 1.18 -16.77
N ARG A 71 -3.87 1.43 -17.80
CA ARG A 71 -4.86 2.50 -17.85
C ARG A 71 -6.21 1.99 -18.31
N LEU A 72 -7.26 2.50 -17.69
CA LEU A 72 -8.65 2.37 -18.14
C LEU A 72 -9.11 3.76 -18.62
N ALA A 73 -9.29 3.92 -19.92
CA ALA A 73 -9.76 5.18 -20.47
C ALA A 73 -11.17 5.49 -19.98
N LYS A 74 -11.47 6.78 -19.78
CA LYS A 74 -12.80 7.22 -19.34
C LYS A 74 -13.88 6.70 -20.28
N GLY A 75 -14.85 5.96 -19.72
CA GLY A 75 -15.94 5.35 -20.49
C GLY A 75 -15.59 4.04 -21.19
N ALA A 76 -14.34 3.59 -21.16
CA ALA A 76 -13.96 2.28 -21.69
C ALA A 76 -14.33 1.15 -20.70
N ASP A 77 -14.40 -0.06 -21.23
CA ASP A 77 -14.66 -1.29 -20.46
C ASP A 77 -13.43 -2.23 -20.42
N ARG A 78 -12.25 -1.74 -20.82
CA ARG A 78 -11.04 -2.56 -20.88
C ARG A 78 -9.80 -1.78 -20.47
N TRP A 79 -9.06 -2.36 -19.53
CA TRP A 79 -7.70 -1.94 -19.17
C TRP A 79 -6.73 -2.21 -20.31
N THR A 80 -5.76 -1.31 -20.50
CA THR A 80 -4.67 -1.51 -21.47
C THR A 80 -3.76 -2.64 -21.04
N ASP A 81 -3.00 -3.20 -21.98
CA ASP A 81 -1.85 -4.04 -21.63
C ASP A 81 -0.87 -3.25 -20.79
N PRO A 82 -0.16 -3.92 -19.84
CA PRO A 82 0.74 -3.24 -18.92
C PRO A 82 2.02 -2.77 -19.61
N VAL A 83 2.50 -1.62 -19.15
CA VAL A 83 3.82 -1.07 -19.50
C VAL A 83 4.75 -1.22 -18.31
N LYS A 84 5.95 -1.79 -18.51
CA LYS A 84 6.99 -1.86 -17.49
C LYS A 84 7.63 -0.49 -17.32
N LEU A 85 7.63 0.03 -16.09
CA LEU A 85 8.09 1.39 -15.78
C LEU A 85 9.43 1.44 -15.04
N SER A 86 9.95 0.32 -14.59
CA SER A 86 11.24 0.23 -13.91
C SER A 86 11.95 -1.07 -14.26
N ASP A 87 13.27 -1.13 -14.09
CA ASP A 87 14.06 -2.29 -14.50
C ASP A 87 15.47 -2.28 -13.87
N ASP A 88 15.55 -2.30 -12.53
CA ASP A 88 16.84 -2.39 -11.83
C ASP A 88 17.20 -3.86 -11.60
N PRO A 89 18.25 -4.37 -12.23
CA PRO A 89 18.65 -5.77 -12.09
C PRO A 89 19.28 -6.09 -10.72
N THR A 90 19.48 -5.10 -9.86
CA THR A 90 20.14 -5.26 -8.56
C THR A 90 19.19 -5.07 -7.37
N ARG A 91 17.95 -4.59 -7.60
CA ARG A 91 17.00 -4.24 -6.55
C ARG A 91 15.60 -4.75 -6.83
N SER A 92 14.89 -5.12 -5.78
CA SER A 92 13.45 -5.37 -5.82
C SER A 92 12.72 -4.03 -5.74
N GLU A 93 11.95 -3.67 -6.78
CA GLU A 93 11.24 -2.40 -6.90
C GLU A 93 9.78 -2.57 -6.50
N GLN A 94 9.32 -1.86 -5.46
CA GLN A 94 8.07 -2.16 -4.75
C GLN A 94 7.23 -0.92 -4.45
N ASN A 95 5.98 -1.15 -4.02
CA ASN A 95 5.06 -0.14 -3.48
C ASN A 95 4.92 1.13 -4.33
N PRO A 96 4.56 1.01 -5.63
CA PRO A 96 4.40 2.17 -6.47
C PRO A 96 3.19 3.02 -6.05
N VAL A 97 3.34 4.34 -6.23
CA VAL A 97 2.30 5.35 -5.98
C VAL A 97 2.25 6.32 -7.15
N LEU A 98 1.08 6.49 -7.73
CA LEU A 98 0.79 7.54 -8.72
C LEU A 98 0.33 8.81 -8.01
N PHE A 99 0.81 9.94 -8.46
CA PHE A 99 0.38 11.26 -8.00
C PHE A 99 0.13 12.18 -9.19
N PRO A 100 -1.14 12.43 -9.55
CA PRO A 100 -1.49 13.47 -10.50
C PRO A 100 -1.37 14.84 -9.82
N ALA A 101 -0.28 15.54 -10.08
CA ALA A 101 0.00 16.84 -9.49
C ALA A 101 -0.91 17.93 -10.08
N PRO A 102 -1.17 19.04 -9.35
CA PRO A 102 -2.05 20.13 -9.80
C PRO A 102 -1.61 20.82 -11.08
N ASP A 103 -0.33 20.78 -11.42
CA ASP A 103 0.22 21.33 -12.67
C ASP A 103 -0.01 20.44 -13.90
N GLY A 104 -0.66 19.28 -13.71
CA GLY A 104 -0.95 18.30 -14.76
C GLY A 104 0.15 17.23 -14.94
N THR A 105 1.25 17.33 -14.23
CA THR A 105 2.31 16.31 -14.23
C THR A 105 1.85 15.07 -13.47
N LEU A 106 2.00 13.90 -14.07
CA LEU A 106 1.78 12.62 -13.38
C LEU A 106 3.11 12.10 -12.85
N TRP A 107 3.23 12.03 -11.53
CA TRP A 107 4.39 11.45 -10.86
C TRP A 107 4.16 9.98 -10.55
N LEU A 108 5.23 9.19 -10.66
CA LEU A 108 5.35 7.85 -10.11
C LEU A 108 6.45 7.86 -9.07
N PHE A 109 6.11 7.46 -7.84
CA PHE A 109 7.04 7.20 -6.75
C PHE A 109 7.04 5.70 -6.46
N TYR A 110 8.19 5.12 -6.08
CA TYR A 110 8.29 3.72 -5.68
C TYR A 110 9.53 3.46 -4.86
N THR A 111 9.57 2.35 -4.14
CA THR A 111 10.72 1.94 -3.34
C THR A 111 11.60 0.95 -4.10
N ALA A 112 12.89 0.94 -3.81
CA ALA A 112 13.86 0.00 -4.36
C ALA A 112 14.79 -0.49 -3.25
N GLN A 113 14.76 -1.81 -2.94
CA GLN A 113 15.51 -2.44 -1.87
C GLN A 113 16.43 -3.54 -2.38
N ILE A 114 17.46 -3.88 -1.62
CA ILE A 114 18.32 -5.03 -1.91
C ILE A 114 17.70 -6.26 -1.28
N SER A 115 17.36 -7.26 -2.08
CA SER A 115 16.79 -8.53 -1.64
C SER A 115 15.59 -8.36 -0.70
N GLY A 116 15.46 -9.13 0.38
CA GLY A 116 14.46 -9.02 1.41
C GLY A 116 14.72 -7.94 2.47
N ASN A 117 15.71 -7.08 2.30
CA ASN A 117 16.16 -6.14 3.33
C ASN A 117 15.54 -4.76 3.15
N GLN A 118 14.43 -4.49 3.84
CA GLN A 118 13.72 -3.20 3.76
C GLN A 118 14.54 -2.03 4.32
N ASP A 119 15.46 -2.27 5.23
CA ASP A 119 16.42 -1.31 5.77
C ASP A 119 17.45 -0.81 4.75
N THR A 120 17.51 -1.42 3.56
CA THR A 120 18.32 -0.97 2.41
C THR A 120 17.54 -0.14 1.39
N ALA A 121 16.27 0.14 1.66
CA ALA A 121 15.38 0.77 0.68
C ALA A 121 15.63 2.26 0.55
N PHE A 122 15.45 2.74 -0.67
CA PHE A 122 15.35 4.15 -0.99
C PHE A 122 14.15 4.42 -1.91
N VAL A 123 13.73 5.67 -2.02
CA VAL A 123 12.59 6.08 -2.86
C VAL A 123 13.10 6.61 -4.19
N ARG A 124 12.55 6.10 -5.27
CA ARG A 124 12.73 6.57 -6.64
C ARG A 124 11.50 7.28 -7.16
N CYS A 125 11.69 8.13 -8.16
CA CYS A 125 10.60 8.77 -8.87
C CYS A 125 10.90 8.94 -10.36
N ARG A 126 9.84 9.12 -11.13
CA ARG A 126 9.83 9.62 -12.50
C ARG A 126 8.50 10.32 -12.79
N SER A 127 8.43 11.09 -13.87
CA SER A 127 7.24 11.84 -14.21
C SER A 127 6.84 11.70 -15.67
N SER A 128 5.57 12.03 -15.95
CA SER A 128 4.96 12.05 -17.27
C SER A 128 4.15 13.32 -17.42
N THR A 129 4.23 13.97 -18.59
CA THR A 129 3.43 15.16 -18.95
C THR A 129 2.31 14.86 -19.94
N ASP A 130 2.09 13.57 -20.25
CA ASP A 130 1.10 13.10 -21.23
C ASP A 130 0.18 12.01 -20.63
N HIS A 131 -0.09 12.11 -19.32
CA HIS A 131 -0.97 11.19 -18.57
C HIS A 131 -0.50 9.73 -18.62
N GLY A 132 0.83 9.50 -18.54
CA GLY A 132 1.42 8.17 -18.46
C GLY A 132 1.60 7.46 -19.81
N ARG A 133 1.53 8.18 -20.95
CA ARG A 133 1.86 7.59 -22.25
C ARG A 133 3.36 7.49 -22.48
N SER A 134 4.09 8.49 -22.03
CA SER A 134 5.56 8.49 -21.97
C SER A 134 6.05 8.94 -20.60
N TRP A 135 7.27 8.54 -20.25
CA TRP A 135 7.83 8.77 -18.93
C TRP A 135 9.26 9.29 -19.03
N GLY A 136 9.57 10.30 -18.23
CA GLY A 136 10.92 10.84 -18.06
C GLY A 136 11.89 9.85 -17.39
N PRO A 137 13.14 10.22 -17.19
CA PRO A 137 14.15 9.37 -16.55
C PRO A 137 13.78 9.05 -15.08
N ILE A 138 14.27 7.90 -14.62
CA ILE A 138 14.22 7.52 -13.20
C ILE A 138 15.29 8.30 -12.43
N ARG A 139 14.92 8.80 -11.26
CA ARG A 139 15.85 9.44 -10.31
C ARG A 139 15.59 8.96 -8.89
N THR A 140 16.62 8.93 -8.06
CA THR A 140 16.47 8.73 -6.62
C THR A 140 15.96 10.02 -6.00
N LEU A 141 14.91 9.91 -5.18
CA LEU A 141 14.28 11.03 -4.49
C LEU A 141 14.73 11.12 -3.03
N PHE A 142 14.73 9.99 -2.33
CA PHE A 142 15.18 9.88 -0.94
C PHE A 142 16.06 8.66 -0.77
N GLU A 143 17.11 8.82 0.01
CA GLU A 143 17.97 7.74 0.48
C GLU A 143 17.84 7.62 2.00
N GLY A 144 17.93 6.39 2.51
CA GLY A 144 17.98 6.15 3.95
C GLY A 144 19.30 6.65 4.54
N ALA A 145 19.27 7.02 5.81
CA ALA A 145 20.46 7.42 6.55
C ALA A 145 20.86 6.33 7.54
N ASP A 146 22.16 6.14 7.74
CA ASP A 146 22.73 5.33 8.82
C ASP A 146 22.25 3.87 8.91
N GLY A 147 21.91 3.26 7.76
CA GLY A 147 21.44 1.87 7.70
C GLY A 147 19.94 1.72 7.86
N ASP A 148 19.18 2.82 7.84
CA ASP A 148 17.73 2.80 7.79
C ASP A 148 17.21 2.90 6.36
N GLY A 149 16.18 2.13 6.02
CA GLY A 149 15.49 2.22 4.74
C GLY A 149 14.32 3.20 4.78
N ILE A 150 14.03 3.85 3.64
CA ILE A 150 12.84 4.69 3.47
C ILE A 150 11.87 3.98 2.54
N PHE A 151 10.62 3.86 2.98
CA PHE A 151 9.52 3.29 2.22
C PHE A 151 8.37 4.27 2.04
N ILE A 152 7.62 4.07 0.95
CA ILE A 152 6.33 4.70 0.71
C ILE A 152 5.28 3.62 0.42
N ARG A 153 4.00 3.98 0.54
CA ARG A 153 2.88 3.12 0.13
C ARG A 153 1.63 3.92 -0.20
N GLN A 154 1.47 5.11 0.36
CA GLN A 154 0.22 5.86 0.33
C GLN A 154 0.33 7.08 -0.59
N PRO A 155 -0.80 7.56 -1.15
CA PRO A 155 -0.80 8.70 -2.05
C PRO A 155 -0.25 9.99 -1.43
N VAL A 156 0.33 10.84 -2.27
CA VAL A 156 0.64 12.22 -1.93
C VAL A 156 -0.67 12.98 -1.72
N VAL A 157 -0.72 13.81 -0.68
CA VAL A 157 -1.83 14.71 -0.39
C VAL A 157 -1.43 16.14 -0.74
N VAL A 158 -2.21 16.81 -1.58
CA VAL A 158 -2.08 18.25 -1.81
C VAL A 158 -2.83 18.97 -0.70
N LEU A 159 -2.11 19.75 0.09
CA LEU A 159 -2.66 20.49 1.22
C LEU A 159 -3.37 21.77 0.75
N PRO A 160 -4.27 22.36 1.57
CA PRO A 160 -5.00 23.59 1.20
C PRO A 160 -4.10 24.79 0.86
N ASN A 161 -2.89 24.84 1.42
CA ASN A 161 -1.89 25.86 1.13
C ASN A 161 -1.05 25.58 -0.13
N GLY A 162 -1.31 24.47 -0.83
CA GLY A 162 -0.61 24.04 -2.04
C GLY A 162 0.62 23.18 -1.79
N ASP A 163 1.05 22.98 -0.55
CA ASP A 163 2.16 22.08 -0.20
C ASP A 163 1.78 20.63 -0.55
N TRP A 164 2.77 19.82 -0.88
CA TRP A 164 2.62 18.38 -1.07
C TRP A 164 3.08 17.63 0.18
N LEU A 165 2.25 16.74 0.68
CA LEU A 165 2.56 15.87 1.80
C LEU A 165 2.67 14.43 1.29
N LEU A 166 3.87 13.85 1.38
CA LEU A 166 4.14 12.44 1.04
C LEU A 166 4.36 11.64 2.33
N PRO A 167 3.46 10.72 2.67
CA PRO A 167 3.66 9.82 3.79
C PRO A 167 4.80 8.84 3.51
N THR A 168 5.72 8.70 4.46
CA THR A 168 6.85 7.77 4.44
C THR A 168 6.87 6.93 5.71
N PHE A 169 7.60 5.83 5.70
CA PHE A 169 7.98 5.14 6.93
C PHE A 169 9.44 4.71 6.85
N LEU A 170 10.07 4.66 8.01
CA LEU A 170 11.47 4.30 8.18
C LEU A 170 11.56 2.85 8.64
N CYS A 171 12.32 2.06 7.91
CA CYS A 171 12.63 0.67 8.26
C CYS A 171 13.97 0.67 8.99
N HIS A 172 13.91 0.61 10.33
CA HIS A 172 15.10 0.65 11.15
C HIS A 172 15.80 -0.70 11.19
N GLY A 173 17.04 -0.74 10.71
CA GLY A 173 17.90 -1.90 10.74
C GLY A 173 18.65 -2.01 12.08
N THR A 174 18.98 -3.24 12.47
CA THR A 174 19.93 -3.51 13.55
C THR A 174 21.21 -4.07 12.93
N PRO A 175 22.38 -3.46 13.14
CA PRO A 175 23.63 -3.93 12.53
C PRO A 175 23.89 -5.41 12.81
N GLY A 176 24.06 -6.20 11.73
CA GLY A 176 24.32 -7.65 11.82
C GLY A 176 23.09 -8.52 12.01
N GLU A 177 21.87 -7.95 12.04
CA GLU A 177 20.61 -8.68 12.13
C GLU A 177 19.78 -8.49 10.86
N LYS A 178 18.99 -9.51 10.49
CA LYS A 178 18.02 -9.41 9.41
C LYS A 178 16.87 -8.49 9.84
N TRP A 179 16.46 -7.56 8.99
CA TRP A 179 15.32 -6.69 9.26
C TRP A 179 14.02 -7.53 9.42
N VAL A 180 13.26 -7.25 10.47
CA VAL A 180 11.98 -7.91 10.79
C VAL A 180 10.81 -6.95 10.98
N GLY A 181 11.05 -5.65 11.07
CA GLY A 181 10.03 -4.60 11.20
C GLY A 181 9.60 -4.27 12.61
N ASP A 182 10.35 -4.69 13.62
CA ASP A 182 10.00 -4.48 15.05
C ASP A 182 10.07 -3.00 15.47
N ASN A 183 10.91 -2.20 14.80
CA ASN A 183 11.22 -0.82 15.19
C ASN A 183 10.78 0.23 14.18
N ASP A 184 10.06 -0.17 13.11
CA ASP A 184 9.67 0.74 12.05
C ASP A 184 8.81 1.89 12.57
N THR A 185 9.06 3.12 12.06
CA THR A 185 8.34 4.34 12.44
C THR A 185 7.78 5.06 11.22
N SER A 186 6.79 5.94 11.43
CA SER A 186 6.22 6.78 10.37
C SER A 186 6.72 8.21 10.44
N ALA A 187 6.85 8.81 9.25
CA ALA A 187 7.11 10.23 9.06
C ALA A 187 6.31 10.73 7.84
N VAL A 188 6.21 12.04 7.70
CA VAL A 188 5.74 12.68 6.46
C VAL A 188 6.83 13.57 5.92
N ARG A 189 6.89 13.70 4.59
CA ARG A 189 7.75 14.66 3.91
C ARG A 189 6.89 15.71 3.25
N ILE A 190 7.15 16.96 3.52
CA ILE A 190 6.39 18.10 3.02
C ILE A 190 7.25 18.91 2.06
N SER A 191 6.70 19.21 0.89
CA SER A 191 7.30 20.08 -0.13
C SER A 191 6.41 21.28 -0.38
N GLY A 192 6.98 22.49 -0.27
CA GLY A 192 6.34 23.77 -0.61
C GLY A 192 6.70 24.27 -2.02
N ASP A 193 7.51 23.52 -2.78
CA ASP A 193 8.07 23.90 -4.07
C ASP A 193 7.84 22.84 -5.16
N GLN A 194 6.70 22.14 -5.09
CA GLN A 194 6.26 21.16 -6.07
C GLN A 194 7.20 19.95 -6.23
N GLY A 195 7.83 19.54 -5.13
CA GLY A 195 8.66 18.34 -5.08
C GLY A 195 10.14 18.56 -5.37
N GLU A 196 10.60 19.81 -5.48
CA GLU A 196 12.04 20.12 -5.65
C GLU A 196 12.81 19.91 -4.34
N SER A 197 12.24 20.31 -3.21
CA SER A 197 12.80 20.05 -1.88
C SER A 197 11.74 19.52 -0.91
N TRP A 198 12.18 18.77 0.12
CA TRP A 198 11.31 18.12 1.08
C TRP A 198 11.86 18.26 2.50
N THR A 199 10.97 18.54 3.44
CA THR A 199 11.28 18.57 4.88
C THR A 199 10.56 17.40 5.56
N GLU A 200 11.30 16.63 6.35
CA GLU A 200 10.76 15.50 7.11
C GLU A 200 10.16 15.96 8.44
N HIS A 201 9.03 15.38 8.79
CA HIS A 201 8.34 15.54 10.06
C HIS A 201 7.98 14.17 10.61
N ALA A 202 8.57 13.79 11.73
CA ALA A 202 8.32 12.51 12.38
C ALA A 202 6.94 12.46 13.03
N VAL A 203 6.32 11.27 13.04
CA VAL A 203 5.12 11.01 13.84
C VAL A 203 5.56 10.47 15.21
N PRO A 204 5.22 11.14 16.34
CA PRO A 204 5.64 10.70 17.67
C PRO A 204 5.00 9.35 18.01
N ASP A 205 5.71 8.53 18.77
CA ASP A 205 5.24 7.23 19.28
C ASP A 205 4.68 6.29 18.21
N SER A 206 5.19 6.38 16.96
CA SER A 206 4.68 5.63 15.81
C SER A 206 5.35 4.27 15.59
N VAL A 207 6.11 3.75 16.55
CA VAL A 207 6.73 2.43 16.42
C VAL A 207 5.68 1.36 16.08
N GLY A 208 5.93 0.62 15.00
CA GLY A 208 5.00 -0.39 14.46
C GLY A 208 3.82 0.15 13.64
N CYS A 209 3.59 1.46 13.63
CA CYS A 209 2.58 2.11 12.80
C CYS A 209 3.22 2.54 11.47
N VAL A 210 2.87 1.87 10.36
CA VAL A 210 3.45 2.10 9.03
C VAL A 210 2.38 2.27 7.95
N HIS A 211 2.76 2.54 6.71
CA HIS A 211 1.83 2.74 5.59
C HIS A 211 0.77 3.82 5.89
N MET A 212 1.20 4.93 6.48
CA MET A 212 0.36 6.06 6.88
C MET A 212 -0.51 6.60 5.72
N SER A 213 -1.81 6.39 5.78
CA SER A 213 -2.79 6.92 4.80
C SER A 213 -3.37 8.22 5.35
N VAL A 214 -3.10 9.36 4.70
CA VAL A 214 -3.52 10.69 5.15
C VAL A 214 -4.70 11.18 4.34
N VAL A 215 -5.71 11.72 5.02
CA VAL A 215 -6.87 12.37 4.40
C VAL A 215 -7.17 13.72 5.06
N PRO A 216 -7.47 14.77 4.27
CA PRO A 216 -7.98 16.01 4.80
C PRO A 216 -9.44 15.84 5.26
N LEU A 217 -9.78 16.37 6.42
CA LEU A 217 -11.13 16.45 6.96
C LEU A 217 -11.76 17.81 6.61
N ARG A 218 -13.10 17.89 6.72
CA ARG A 218 -13.86 19.12 6.38
C ARG A 218 -13.52 20.32 7.26
N ASP A 219 -13.06 20.10 8.48
CA ASP A 219 -12.67 21.16 9.42
C ASP A 219 -11.23 21.67 9.18
N GLY A 220 -10.55 21.16 8.16
CA GLY A 220 -9.17 21.52 7.82
C GLY A 220 -8.10 20.72 8.56
N THR A 221 -8.48 19.83 9.49
CA THR A 221 -7.54 18.91 10.10
C THR A 221 -7.15 17.78 9.12
N LEU A 222 -6.01 17.13 9.38
CA LEU A 222 -5.62 15.92 8.70
C LEU A 222 -5.84 14.74 9.63
N ALA A 223 -6.47 13.67 9.13
CA ALA A 223 -6.50 12.38 9.80
C ALA A 223 -5.55 11.41 9.08
N ALA A 224 -4.81 10.63 9.84
CA ALA A 224 -3.93 9.59 9.33
C ALA A 224 -4.32 8.24 9.90
N PHE A 225 -4.24 7.21 9.06
CA PHE A 225 -4.56 5.83 9.42
C PHE A 225 -3.38 4.94 9.08
N TYR A 226 -3.08 3.97 9.97
CA TYR A 226 -1.87 3.18 9.88
C TYR A 226 -2.16 1.68 9.86
N ARG A 227 -1.39 0.96 9.05
CA ARG A 227 -1.14 -0.46 9.23
C ARG A 227 -0.35 -0.68 10.51
N SER A 228 -0.64 -1.74 11.24
CA SER A 228 0.08 -2.13 12.45
C SER A 228 0.99 -3.33 12.20
N ARG A 229 2.28 -3.21 12.55
CA ARG A 229 3.22 -4.34 12.58
C ARG A 229 2.79 -5.41 13.59
N TRP A 230 2.02 -5.01 14.59
CA TRP A 230 1.53 -5.89 15.66
C TRP A 230 0.36 -6.78 15.23
N ALA A 231 -0.21 -6.57 14.05
CA ALA A 231 -1.40 -7.26 13.55
C ALA A 231 -2.57 -7.23 14.55
N ASP A 232 -2.80 -6.08 15.17
CA ASP A 232 -3.87 -5.85 16.14
C ASP A 232 -4.98 -4.94 15.57
N HIS A 233 -4.74 -3.63 15.46
CA HIS A 233 -5.71 -2.62 15.04
C HIS A 233 -5.18 -1.73 13.91
N VAL A 234 -6.08 -1.11 13.17
CA VAL A 234 -5.77 0.11 12.45
C VAL A 234 -5.58 1.22 13.47
N TYR A 235 -4.47 1.96 13.38
CA TYR A 235 -4.21 3.10 14.26
C TYR A 235 -4.59 4.41 13.56
N ARG A 236 -4.88 5.46 14.35
CA ARG A 236 -5.26 6.78 13.87
C ARG A 236 -4.50 7.86 14.62
N SER A 237 -4.05 8.90 13.91
CA SER A 237 -3.55 10.16 14.46
C SER A 237 -4.13 11.36 13.73
N VAL A 238 -3.93 12.56 14.27
CA VAL A 238 -4.42 13.82 13.70
C VAL A 238 -3.33 14.87 13.68
N SER A 239 -3.43 15.78 12.70
CA SER A 239 -2.62 17.00 12.61
C SER A 239 -3.52 18.20 12.37
N THR A 240 -3.23 19.34 13.03
CA THR A 240 -3.95 20.61 12.90
C THR A 240 -3.10 21.72 12.28
N ASP A 241 -1.87 21.40 11.85
CA ASP A 241 -0.88 22.34 11.36
C ASP A 241 -0.31 21.93 9.99
N HIS A 242 -1.17 21.39 9.12
CA HIS A 242 -0.80 20.94 7.78
C HIS A 242 0.26 19.82 7.78
N GLY A 243 0.16 18.90 8.74
CA GLY A 243 1.04 17.71 8.80
C GLY A 243 2.42 17.94 9.41
N ARG A 244 2.71 19.11 9.96
CA ARG A 244 4.01 19.40 10.58
C ARG A 244 4.17 18.75 11.94
N THR A 245 3.08 18.65 12.70
CA THR A 245 3.03 17.87 13.94
C THR A 245 1.82 16.95 13.97
N TRP A 246 1.95 15.84 14.66
CA TRP A 246 0.94 14.78 14.73
C TRP A 246 0.69 14.37 16.18
N SER A 247 -0.52 13.98 16.52
CA SER A 247 -0.76 13.23 17.75
C SER A 247 -0.13 11.84 17.67
N ALA A 248 0.21 11.24 18.82
CA ALA A 248 0.57 9.85 18.88
C ALA A 248 -0.55 8.97 18.27
N PRO A 249 -0.22 7.90 17.51
CA PRO A 249 -1.22 6.99 16.97
C PRO A 249 -1.98 6.25 18.07
N VAL A 250 -3.30 6.21 17.99
CA VAL A 250 -4.19 5.46 18.89
C VAL A 250 -4.94 4.39 18.12
N ALA A 251 -5.16 3.23 18.74
CA ALA A 251 -5.91 2.13 18.15
C ALA A 251 -7.37 2.54 17.86
N THR A 252 -7.88 2.18 16.69
CA THR A 252 -9.29 2.31 16.33
C THR A 252 -10.04 1.01 16.65
N GLU A 253 -11.35 0.98 16.38
CA GLU A 253 -12.16 -0.24 16.46
C GLU A 253 -11.86 -1.26 15.33
N LEU A 254 -11.19 -0.84 14.24
CA LEU A 254 -10.91 -1.70 13.10
C LEU A 254 -9.73 -2.62 13.38
N PRO A 255 -9.83 -3.92 13.11
CA PRO A 255 -8.68 -4.82 13.18
C PRO A 255 -7.69 -4.53 12.06
N ASN A 256 -6.43 -4.93 12.27
CA ASN A 256 -5.41 -4.97 11.23
C ASN A 256 -4.57 -6.24 11.36
N ASN A 257 -4.19 -6.79 10.24
CA ASN A 257 -3.48 -8.07 10.12
C ASN A 257 -2.02 -7.91 9.67
N ASN A 258 -1.41 -6.77 9.93
CA ASN A 258 -0.10 -6.39 9.37
C ASN A 258 -0.11 -6.44 7.82
N SER A 259 -1.22 -5.97 7.21
CA SER A 259 -1.33 -5.68 5.79
C SER A 259 -1.71 -4.23 5.56
N SER A 260 -1.39 -3.70 4.37
CA SER A 260 -1.71 -2.32 4.01
C SER A 260 -3.21 -2.07 3.99
N ILE A 261 -3.58 -0.85 4.34
CA ILE A 261 -4.92 -0.29 4.22
C ILE A 261 -4.85 0.94 3.32
N GLN A 262 -5.97 1.46 2.85
CA GLN A 262 -6.03 2.83 2.34
C GLN A 262 -7.36 3.49 2.69
N VAL A 263 -7.29 4.78 3.05
CA VAL A 263 -8.44 5.65 3.31
C VAL A 263 -8.51 6.72 2.23
N THR A 264 -9.72 7.09 1.82
CA THR A 264 -9.98 8.24 0.94
C THR A 264 -11.15 9.06 1.46
N ALA A 265 -11.08 10.37 1.27
CA ALA A 265 -12.21 11.27 1.53
C ALA A 265 -13.16 11.25 0.32
N LEU A 266 -14.46 11.14 0.58
CA LEU A 266 -15.50 11.15 -0.43
C LEU A 266 -16.05 12.56 -0.65
N ALA A 267 -16.62 12.80 -1.83
CA ALA A 267 -17.20 14.09 -2.21
C ALA A 267 -18.34 14.53 -1.26
N ASP A 268 -19.07 13.56 -0.67
CA ASP A 268 -20.12 13.81 0.33
C ASP A 268 -19.58 14.08 1.74
N GLY A 269 -18.25 13.95 1.94
CA GLY A 269 -17.51 14.20 3.17
C GLY A 269 -17.40 13.04 4.12
N ARG A 270 -17.94 11.86 3.76
CA ARG A 270 -17.61 10.61 4.43
C ARG A 270 -16.17 10.20 4.12
N LEU A 271 -15.63 9.30 4.91
CA LEU A 271 -14.41 8.58 4.59
C LEU A 271 -14.74 7.15 4.16
N ALA A 272 -13.97 6.64 3.21
CA ALA A 272 -14.00 5.23 2.84
C ALA A 272 -12.64 4.60 3.16
N ILE A 273 -12.63 3.44 3.83
CA ILE A 273 -11.43 2.63 4.07
C ILE A 273 -11.58 1.25 3.41
N VAL A 274 -10.50 0.78 2.79
CA VAL A 274 -10.39 -0.62 2.36
C VAL A 274 -9.29 -1.30 3.16
N PHE A 275 -9.62 -2.42 3.80
CA PHE A 275 -8.74 -3.11 4.74
C PHE A 275 -9.10 -4.60 4.82
N ASN A 276 -8.27 -5.40 5.49
CA ASN A 276 -8.66 -6.77 5.85
C ASN A 276 -9.29 -6.76 7.24
N GLU A 277 -10.51 -7.28 7.36
CA GLU A 277 -11.22 -7.40 8.64
C GLU A 277 -10.75 -8.65 9.41
N SER A 278 -9.47 -8.67 9.74
CA SER A 278 -8.78 -9.73 10.48
C SER A 278 -7.58 -9.18 11.25
N SER A 279 -7.10 -9.95 12.21
CA SER A 279 -5.95 -9.62 13.06
C SER A 279 -5.12 -10.87 13.40
N ALA A 280 -4.11 -10.71 14.24
CA ALA A 280 -3.35 -11.84 14.79
C ALA A 280 -4.21 -12.88 15.53
N GLU A 281 -5.36 -12.47 16.09
CA GLU A 281 -6.29 -13.37 16.77
C GLU A 281 -6.90 -14.41 15.84
N ASN A 282 -6.95 -14.14 14.55
CA ASN A 282 -7.47 -15.05 13.51
C ASN A 282 -6.38 -15.99 12.94
N ALA A 283 -5.12 -15.85 13.37
CA ALA A 283 -4.02 -16.61 12.82
C ALA A 283 -3.94 -18.01 13.47
N THR A 284 -3.92 -19.06 12.61
CA THR A 284 -3.64 -20.44 13.02
C THR A 284 -2.18 -20.82 12.82
N GLU A 285 -1.47 -20.09 11.95
CA GLU A 285 -0.07 -20.28 11.61
C GLU A 285 0.64 -18.93 11.61
N ARG A 286 1.97 -18.95 11.73
CA ARG A 286 2.79 -17.74 11.80
C ARG A 286 4.10 -17.93 11.07
N ARG A 287 4.55 -16.85 10.36
CA ARG A 287 5.90 -16.72 9.81
C ARG A 287 6.78 -15.91 10.76
N ALA A 288 8.10 -16.15 10.72
CA ALA A 288 9.05 -15.36 11.49
C ALA A 288 9.28 -13.97 10.87
N SER A 289 9.31 -13.90 9.53
CA SER A 289 9.45 -12.65 8.78
C SER A 289 8.62 -12.67 7.49
N LEU A 290 8.61 -11.55 6.75
CA LEU A 290 7.99 -11.47 5.43
C LEU A 290 8.79 -12.24 4.36
N TYR A 291 10.09 -12.38 4.52
CA TYR A 291 11.04 -12.88 3.51
C TYR A 291 11.76 -14.16 3.98
N ASP A 292 11.10 -15.03 4.73
CA ASP A 292 11.69 -16.28 5.27
C ASP A 292 12.24 -17.22 4.17
N GLU A 293 11.71 -17.10 2.95
CA GLU A 293 12.04 -17.97 1.81
C GLU A 293 13.19 -17.42 0.95
N ILE A 294 13.70 -16.21 1.25
CA ILE A 294 14.81 -15.60 0.51
C ILE A 294 16.10 -15.96 1.24
N GLU A 295 16.94 -16.76 0.59
CA GLU A 295 18.32 -16.98 1.02
C GLU A 295 19.11 -15.71 0.66
N ASP A 296 19.51 -14.94 1.68
CA ASP A 296 20.34 -13.76 1.49
C ASP A 296 21.81 -14.17 1.38
N ASP A 297 22.44 -13.93 0.24
CA ASP A 297 23.90 -13.96 0.04
C ASP A 297 24.60 -12.77 0.74
N VAL A 298 24.04 -12.25 1.83
CA VAL A 298 24.70 -11.20 2.62
C VAL A 298 25.78 -11.86 3.47
N PRO A 299 27.06 -11.54 3.26
CA PRO A 299 28.12 -12.05 4.12
C PRO A 299 27.82 -11.68 5.57
N ALA A 300 27.79 -12.66 6.46
CA ALA A 300 27.67 -12.42 7.89
C ALA A 300 28.78 -11.44 8.29
N GLY A 301 28.43 -10.18 8.52
CA GLY A 301 29.32 -9.14 8.97
C GLY A 301 29.93 -9.57 10.31
N GLY A 302 31.25 -9.45 10.41
CA GLY A 302 32.04 -9.95 11.53
C GLY A 302 31.47 -9.51 12.88
N ALA A 303 31.57 -10.41 13.86
CA ALA A 303 31.12 -10.28 15.22
C ALA A 303 31.49 -8.90 15.82
N ALA A 304 30.50 -8.05 16.01
CA ALA A 304 30.63 -6.83 16.78
C ALA A 304 30.73 -7.21 18.28
N ALA A 305 31.69 -6.62 18.97
CA ALA A 305 31.91 -6.82 20.40
C ALA A 305 30.64 -6.45 21.20
N ALA A 306 30.24 -7.33 22.11
CA ALA A 306 29.10 -7.13 22.97
C ALA A 306 29.24 -5.84 23.79
N VAL A 307 28.39 -4.86 23.54
CA VAL A 307 28.18 -3.69 24.37
C VAL A 307 27.18 -4.07 25.45
N ALA A 308 27.49 -3.74 26.73
CA ALA A 308 26.67 -4.09 27.87
C ALA A 308 25.24 -3.56 27.74
N ALA A 309 24.27 -4.44 28.01
CA ALA A 309 22.83 -4.15 27.89
C ALA A 309 22.40 -3.01 28.84
N PRO A 310 21.55 -2.06 28.39
CA PRO A 310 20.87 -1.13 29.29
C PRO A 310 19.81 -1.83 30.14
N PRO A 311 19.33 -1.20 31.26
CA PRO A 311 18.41 -1.83 32.20
C PRO A 311 17.08 -2.19 31.52
N ALA A 312 16.47 -3.29 32.00
CA ALA A 312 15.28 -3.93 31.45
C ALA A 312 14.13 -2.95 31.20
N GLN A 313 13.92 -2.60 29.94
CA GLN A 313 12.68 -2.03 29.42
C GLN A 313 11.63 -3.15 29.29
N ALA A 314 10.32 -2.78 29.36
CA ALA A 314 9.24 -3.72 29.06
C ALA A 314 9.55 -4.44 27.73
N PRO A 315 9.21 -5.75 27.59
CA PRO A 315 9.58 -6.50 26.38
C PRO A 315 9.05 -5.78 25.16
N ALA A 316 9.96 -5.38 24.27
CA ALA A 316 9.62 -4.70 23.03
C ALA A 316 8.61 -5.55 22.23
N ARG A 317 7.52 -4.94 21.75
CA ARG A 317 6.55 -5.63 20.90
C ARG A 317 7.26 -6.06 19.62
N LYS A 318 6.88 -7.23 19.10
CA LYS A 318 7.47 -7.77 17.86
C LYS A 318 6.45 -7.75 16.72
N ALA A 319 6.94 -7.53 15.52
CA ALA A 319 6.11 -7.62 14.32
C ALA A 319 5.49 -9.01 14.17
N PHE A 320 4.21 -9.06 13.85
CA PHE A 320 3.46 -10.30 13.65
C PHE A 320 3.23 -10.54 12.14
N TRP A 321 3.82 -11.58 11.61
CA TRP A 321 3.67 -12.00 10.23
C TRP A 321 2.81 -13.26 10.11
N GLY A 322 2.03 -13.41 9.01
CA GLY A 322 1.22 -14.60 8.76
C GLY A 322 -0.24 -14.51 9.21
N ALA A 323 -0.69 -13.39 9.76
CA ALA A 323 -2.14 -13.20 9.98
C ALA A 323 -2.90 -13.29 8.65
N PRO A 324 -4.12 -13.88 8.61
CA PRO A 324 -4.91 -14.02 7.39
C PRO A 324 -5.20 -12.66 6.73
N ARG A 325 -5.09 -12.59 5.40
CA ARG A 325 -5.41 -11.40 4.61
C ARG A 325 -6.72 -11.58 3.85
N ALA A 326 -7.77 -11.90 4.62
CA ALA A 326 -9.18 -11.96 4.24
C ALA A 326 -10.06 -11.85 5.49
N PRO A 327 -11.33 -11.40 5.36
CA PRO A 327 -11.91 -10.82 4.13
C PRO A 327 -11.27 -9.48 3.76
N LEU A 328 -11.48 -9.03 2.50
CA LEU A 328 -11.22 -7.64 2.10
C LEU A 328 -12.51 -6.86 2.22
N THR A 329 -12.51 -5.82 3.04
CA THR A 329 -13.70 -5.07 3.45
C THR A 329 -13.59 -3.61 3.04
N LEU A 330 -14.66 -3.05 2.51
CA LEU A 330 -14.87 -1.62 2.33
C LEU A 330 -15.78 -1.13 3.46
N ALA A 331 -15.34 -0.08 4.18
CA ALA A 331 -16.13 0.53 5.24
C ALA A 331 -16.25 2.04 5.06
N LEU A 332 -17.33 2.63 5.58
CA LEU A 332 -17.61 4.06 5.53
C LEU A 332 -17.70 4.63 6.94
N SER A 333 -17.19 5.87 7.10
CA SER A 333 -17.23 6.67 8.32
C SER A 333 -17.82 8.05 8.04
N GLU A 334 -18.67 8.54 8.93
CA GLU A 334 -19.28 9.88 8.87
C GLU A 334 -18.65 10.88 9.87
N ASP A 335 -17.80 10.40 10.76
CA ASP A 335 -17.24 11.14 11.89
C ASP A 335 -15.71 11.33 11.81
N GLY A 336 -15.17 11.38 10.59
CA GLY A 336 -13.73 11.57 10.37
C GLY A 336 -12.88 10.36 10.73
N GLY A 337 -13.46 9.17 10.68
CA GLY A 337 -12.77 7.90 10.90
C GLY A 337 -12.61 7.52 12.37
N VAL A 338 -13.47 8.04 13.24
CA VAL A 338 -13.56 7.60 14.64
C VAL A 338 -14.32 6.30 14.75
N THR A 339 -15.46 6.20 14.02
CA THR A 339 -16.25 4.96 13.92
C THR A 339 -16.51 4.58 12.46
N TRP A 340 -16.75 3.29 12.22
CA TRP A 340 -16.95 2.71 10.89
C TRP A 340 -18.14 1.76 10.88
N PRO A 341 -19.40 2.28 11.03
CA PRO A 341 -20.58 1.45 11.22
C PRO A 341 -21.03 0.69 9.96
N LEU A 342 -20.71 1.21 8.78
CA LEU A 342 -21.12 0.62 7.50
C LEU A 342 -19.95 -0.15 6.93
N ARG A 343 -20.11 -1.47 6.77
CA ARG A 343 -19.06 -2.38 6.28
C ARG A 343 -19.64 -3.41 5.32
N ARG A 344 -18.96 -3.66 4.21
CA ARG A 344 -19.30 -4.72 3.27
C ARG A 344 -18.04 -5.36 2.68
N ASN A 345 -18.05 -6.70 2.61
CA ASN A 345 -16.93 -7.45 2.05
C ASN A 345 -16.91 -7.35 0.52
N LEU A 346 -15.76 -6.93 -0.03
CA LEU A 346 -15.46 -7.02 -1.45
C LEU A 346 -15.06 -8.46 -1.82
N GLU A 347 -14.28 -9.11 -0.97
CA GLU A 347 -13.84 -10.49 -1.17
C GLU A 347 -13.86 -11.26 0.16
N VAL A 348 -14.15 -12.56 0.08
CA VAL A 348 -14.16 -13.46 1.22
C VAL A 348 -13.30 -14.70 0.93
N GLY A 349 -12.70 -15.27 1.96
CA GLY A 349 -11.85 -16.44 1.85
C GLY A 349 -11.08 -16.72 3.15
N ASP A 350 -10.19 -17.69 3.12
CA ASP A 350 -9.32 -18.01 4.27
C ASP A 350 -8.09 -17.08 4.37
N GLY A 351 -7.68 -16.45 3.27
CA GLY A 351 -6.71 -15.37 3.24
C GLY A 351 -5.26 -15.75 3.51
N TYR A 352 -4.90 -17.01 3.47
CA TYR A 352 -3.54 -17.42 3.80
C TYR A 352 -2.50 -17.02 2.76
N CYS A 353 -1.42 -16.41 3.24
CA CYS A 353 -0.20 -16.10 2.51
C CYS A 353 1.00 -16.52 3.35
N MET A 354 1.27 -17.83 3.39
CA MET A 354 2.41 -18.39 4.13
C MET A 354 3.70 -18.40 3.32
N THR A 355 3.63 -18.11 2.03
CA THR A 355 4.77 -18.02 1.11
C THR A 355 4.68 -16.77 0.23
N ASN A 356 5.81 -16.17 -0.13
CA ASN A 356 5.89 -15.11 -1.13
C ASN A 356 6.07 -15.64 -2.56
N ASN A 357 6.26 -16.95 -2.72
CA ASN A 357 6.37 -17.58 -4.03
C ASN A 357 4.99 -17.89 -4.60
N SER A 358 4.61 -17.24 -5.71
CA SER A 358 3.32 -17.45 -6.38
C SER A 358 3.37 -18.46 -7.52
N LYS A 359 4.53 -19.10 -7.79
CA LYS A 359 4.69 -20.07 -8.90
C LYS A 359 3.78 -21.28 -8.72
N ASP A 360 3.60 -21.73 -7.49
CA ASP A 360 2.77 -22.88 -7.17
C ASP A 360 1.30 -22.52 -6.92
N SER A 361 0.93 -21.25 -7.09
CA SER A 361 -0.45 -20.72 -6.91
C SER A 361 -1.04 -21.03 -5.52
N LEU A 362 -0.21 -21.08 -4.47
CA LEU A 362 -0.63 -21.38 -3.10
C LEU A 362 -1.11 -20.17 -2.32
N ASN A 363 -0.84 -18.94 -2.81
CA ASN A 363 -1.30 -17.72 -2.17
C ASN A 363 -2.82 -17.58 -2.33
N ARG A 364 -3.52 -17.26 -1.24
CA ARG A 364 -4.99 -17.11 -1.18
C ARG A 364 -5.42 -15.79 -0.55
N GLU A 365 -4.53 -14.79 -0.56
CA GLU A 365 -4.74 -13.50 0.08
C GLU A 365 -5.44 -12.50 -0.81
N PHE A 366 -6.16 -11.55 -0.15
CA PHE A 366 -6.62 -10.30 -0.72
C PHE A 366 -5.97 -9.18 0.07
N SER A 367 -5.09 -8.39 -0.55
CA SER A 367 -4.27 -7.48 0.24
C SER A 367 -3.86 -6.23 -0.52
N TYR A 368 -3.28 -5.29 0.22
CA TYR A 368 -2.71 -4.06 -0.29
C TYR A 368 -3.67 -3.31 -1.20
N PRO A 369 -4.87 -2.97 -0.69
CA PRO A 369 -5.85 -2.23 -1.45
C PRO A 369 -5.40 -0.80 -1.72
N SER A 370 -5.98 -0.25 -2.80
CA SER A 370 -5.97 1.17 -3.12
C SER A 370 -7.37 1.58 -3.56
N VAL A 371 -7.83 2.75 -3.13
CA VAL A 371 -9.18 3.24 -3.40
C VAL A 371 -9.15 4.71 -3.83
N THR A 372 -9.95 5.03 -4.85
CA THR A 372 -10.18 6.40 -5.32
C THR A 372 -11.64 6.58 -5.71
N GLN A 373 -12.14 7.83 -5.72
CA GLN A 373 -13.48 8.18 -6.17
C GLN A 373 -13.41 9.00 -7.45
N THR A 374 -14.24 8.66 -8.44
CA THR A 374 -14.43 9.49 -9.64
C THR A 374 -15.54 10.52 -9.45
N ALA A 375 -15.60 11.52 -10.33
CA ALA A 375 -16.57 12.62 -10.26
C ALA A 375 -18.04 12.17 -10.36
N ASP A 376 -18.32 10.98 -10.88
CA ASP A 376 -19.65 10.35 -10.88
C ASP A 376 -20.02 9.68 -9.54
N GLY A 377 -19.14 9.82 -8.52
CA GLY A 377 -19.33 9.28 -7.18
C GLY A 377 -18.92 7.81 -7.03
N ALA A 378 -18.56 7.11 -8.11
CA ALA A 378 -18.17 5.71 -8.02
C ALA A 378 -16.82 5.55 -7.30
N LEU A 379 -16.73 4.50 -6.49
CA LEU A 379 -15.50 4.05 -5.86
C LEU A 379 -14.82 3.01 -6.75
N HIS A 380 -13.54 3.19 -6.94
CA HIS A 380 -12.66 2.30 -7.71
C HIS A 380 -11.62 1.73 -6.75
N VAL A 381 -11.64 0.42 -6.59
CA VAL A 381 -10.73 -0.30 -5.69
C VAL A 381 -9.84 -1.22 -6.53
N ALA A 382 -8.54 -1.17 -6.30
CA ALA A 382 -7.59 -2.14 -6.86
C ALA A 382 -6.85 -2.84 -5.71
N PHE A 383 -6.65 -4.14 -5.81
CA PHE A 383 -6.02 -4.92 -4.75
C PHE A 383 -5.35 -6.18 -5.28
N THR A 384 -4.45 -6.71 -4.50
CA THR A 384 -3.79 -8.00 -4.78
C THR A 384 -4.79 -9.14 -4.62
N TYR A 385 -4.94 -9.94 -5.67
CA TYR A 385 -5.75 -11.15 -5.69
C TYR A 385 -4.84 -12.37 -5.78
N PHE A 386 -4.69 -13.09 -4.67
CA PHE A 386 -3.85 -14.30 -4.55
C PHE A 386 -2.39 -14.11 -4.99
N ARG A 387 -1.89 -12.87 -4.98
CA ARG A 387 -0.62 -12.47 -5.60
C ARG A 387 -0.46 -12.84 -7.09
N GLN A 388 -1.44 -13.49 -7.68
CA GLN A 388 -1.45 -13.94 -9.08
C GLN A 388 -1.95 -12.86 -10.03
N ALA A 389 -2.72 -11.90 -9.52
CA ALA A 389 -3.26 -10.78 -10.31
C ALA A 389 -3.51 -9.55 -9.43
N ILE A 390 -3.67 -8.41 -10.09
CA ILE A 390 -4.36 -7.26 -9.51
C ILE A 390 -5.84 -7.35 -9.93
N LYS A 391 -6.74 -7.35 -8.93
CA LYS A 391 -8.18 -7.24 -9.17
C LYS A 391 -8.63 -5.81 -8.98
N TYR A 392 -9.47 -5.36 -9.89
CA TYR A 392 -10.17 -4.10 -9.84
C TYR A 392 -11.64 -4.32 -9.58
N SER A 393 -12.24 -3.48 -8.73
CA SER A 393 -13.68 -3.45 -8.47
C SER A 393 -14.20 -2.02 -8.51
N ARG A 394 -15.37 -1.82 -9.14
CA ARG A 394 -16.11 -0.56 -9.15
C ARG A 394 -17.44 -0.75 -8.44
N VAL A 395 -17.70 0.09 -7.45
CA VAL A 395 -18.96 0.13 -6.67
C VAL A 395 -19.40 1.56 -6.44
N SER A 396 -20.67 1.79 -6.06
CA SER A 396 -21.11 3.08 -5.50
C SER A 396 -20.94 3.08 -3.97
N PRO A 397 -20.86 4.23 -3.29
CA PRO A 397 -20.95 4.28 -1.83
C PRO A 397 -22.19 3.58 -1.27
N ASP A 398 -23.35 3.71 -1.94
CA ASP A 398 -24.60 3.06 -1.57
C ASP A 398 -24.53 1.52 -1.64
N TRP A 399 -23.57 0.96 -2.37
CA TRP A 399 -23.32 -0.47 -2.39
C TRP A 399 -22.92 -0.99 -1.01
N VAL A 400 -22.24 -0.18 -0.19
CA VAL A 400 -21.86 -0.54 1.19
C VAL A 400 -23.08 -0.50 2.10
N ASP A 401 -24.02 0.45 1.87
CA ASP A 401 -25.21 0.65 2.69
C ASP A 401 -26.31 -0.38 2.42
N ASN A 402 -26.40 -0.88 1.18
CA ASN A 402 -27.41 -1.84 0.74
C ASN A 402 -26.91 -3.28 0.98
N ARG A 403 -27.30 -3.86 2.10
CA ARG A 403 -27.11 -5.29 2.43
C ARG A 403 -28.16 -6.17 1.79
#